data_43a75bca932f8ddaf6902fed10bc1e02
#
_entry.id   43a75bca932f8ddaf6902fed10bc1e02
#
_cell.length_a   1.000
_cell.length_b   1.000
_cell.length_c   1.000
_cell.angle_alpha   90.00
_cell.angle_beta   90.00
_cell.angle_gamma   90.00
#
_symmetry.space_group_name_H-M   'P 1'
#
loop_
_entity.id
_entity.type
_entity.pdbx_description
1 polymer ?
#
loop_
_entity_poly.entity_id
_entity_poly.type
_entity_poly.pdbx_seq_one_letter_code
_entity_poly.pdbx_strand_id
1 'polypeptide(L)'
;MKNMEFALVALGGTFDIIHAGHIALLDKGFSISKKVILGLTSDELAEKKGKKLLNSFQIRYSRLDSLLKEKFPNNVFEIAKLDNDFGPAAIEGDVGALVVSEETSSKGELLNKLRLDQDQSPVAIIVVPMVLAKDGSRISTTRIRNSE
;
A
#
# COMPACT_ATOMS: atom_id res chain seq x y z
N MET A 1 20.23 -11.78 -9.04
CA MET A 1 20.20 -10.54 -8.24
C MET A 1 18.98 -9.71 -8.56
N LYS A 2 18.33 -9.22 -7.53
CA LYS A 2 17.19 -8.33 -7.72
C LYS A 2 17.69 -6.96 -8.19
N ASN A 3 17.02 -6.38 -9.17
CA ASN A 3 17.34 -5.05 -9.66
C ASN A 3 16.56 -4.02 -8.85
N MET A 4 17.27 -3.34 -7.94
CA MET A 4 16.67 -2.31 -7.08
C MET A 4 16.61 -0.98 -7.82
N GLU A 5 15.53 -0.74 -8.53
CA GLU A 5 15.34 0.48 -9.32
C GLU A 5 15.19 1.74 -8.48
N PHE A 6 14.68 1.59 -7.24
CA PHE A 6 14.39 2.72 -6.37
C PHE A 6 15.03 2.54 -5.00
N ALA A 7 15.45 3.64 -4.41
CA ALA A 7 15.90 3.63 -3.02
C ALA A 7 14.72 3.51 -2.07
N LEU A 8 13.58 4.09 -2.44
CA LEU A 8 12.39 4.16 -1.60
C LEU A 8 11.14 4.14 -2.45
N VAL A 9 10.21 3.25 -2.13
CA VAL A 9 8.87 3.26 -2.73
C VAL A 9 7.82 3.34 -1.63
N ALA A 10 6.65 3.82 -2.00
CA ALA A 10 5.50 3.91 -1.11
C ALA A 10 4.38 2.98 -1.60
N LEU A 11 3.65 2.43 -0.67
CA LEU A 11 2.36 1.80 -0.95
C LEU A 11 1.48 1.96 0.28
N GLY A 12 0.19 1.80 0.11
CA GLY A 12 -0.73 2.02 1.21
C GLY A 12 -2.01 1.24 1.07
N GLY A 13 -2.75 1.16 2.16
CA GLY A 13 -4.04 0.51 2.19
C GLY A 13 -4.55 0.33 3.61
N THR A 14 -5.72 -0.28 3.73
CA THR A 14 -6.32 -0.56 5.04
C THR A 14 -5.75 -1.83 5.66
N PHE A 15 -5.41 -2.82 4.85
CA PHE A 15 -4.89 -4.12 5.31
C PHE A 15 -5.74 -4.72 6.43
N ASP A 16 -7.06 -4.59 6.31
CA ASP A 16 -8.00 -5.10 7.31
C ASP A 16 -8.00 -6.64 7.32
N ILE A 17 -8.16 -7.23 6.14
CA ILE A 17 -7.98 -8.67 5.93
C ILE A 17 -6.91 -8.81 4.86
N ILE A 18 -5.78 -9.41 5.23
CA ILE A 18 -4.67 -9.56 4.30
C ILE A 18 -4.92 -10.76 3.39
N HIS A 19 -4.81 -10.55 2.09
CA HIS A 19 -5.05 -11.59 1.08
C HIS A 19 -3.97 -11.55 -0.01
N ALA A 20 -4.10 -12.45 -0.99
CA ALA A 20 -3.08 -12.61 -2.05
C ALA A 20 -2.79 -11.31 -2.80
N GLY A 21 -3.79 -10.45 -2.98
CA GLY A 21 -3.60 -9.15 -3.64
C GLY A 21 -2.67 -8.23 -2.85
N HIS A 22 -2.79 -8.22 -1.53
CA HIS A 22 -1.88 -7.46 -0.66
C HIS A 22 -0.45 -8.01 -0.74
N ILE A 23 -0.31 -9.33 -0.73
CA ILE A 23 1.01 -9.97 -0.82
C ILE A 23 1.69 -9.61 -2.15
N ALA A 24 0.93 -9.59 -3.25
CA ALA A 24 1.46 -9.20 -4.55
C ALA A 24 1.98 -7.76 -4.57
N LEU A 25 1.26 -6.84 -3.93
CA LEU A 25 1.70 -5.44 -3.80
C LEU A 25 3.00 -5.34 -3.00
N LEU A 26 3.05 -6.02 -1.86
CA LEU A 26 4.22 -6.03 -0.99
C LEU A 26 5.43 -6.64 -1.70
N ASP A 27 5.25 -7.77 -2.35
CA ASP A 27 6.31 -8.45 -3.08
C ASP A 27 6.88 -7.54 -4.18
N LYS A 28 6.02 -6.87 -4.94
CA LYS A 28 6.46 -5.94 -5.98
C LYS A 28 7.26 -4.79 -5.38
N GLY A 29 6.75 -4.17 -4.33
CA GLY A 29 7.42 -3.06 -3.67
C GLY A 29 8.82 -3.44 -3.21
N PHE A 30 8.94 -4.56 -2.52
CA PHE A 30 10.25 -5.02 -2.04
C PHE A 30 11.18 -5.49 -3.15
N SER A 31 10.63 -5.98 -4.26
CA SER A 31 11.47 -6.46 -5.37
C SER A 31 12.15 -5.33 -6.15
N ILE A 32 11.61 -4.12 -6.10
CA ILE A 32 12.12 -2.99 -6.90
C ILE A 32 12.77 -1.89 -6.05
N SER A 33 12.80 -2.03 -4.73
CA SER A 33 13.31 -0.96 -3.87
C SER A 33 14.15 -1.50 -2.73
N LYS A 34 14.96 -0.61 -2.18
CA LYS A 34 15.76 -0.90 -0.98
C LYS A 34 14.93 -0.77 0.28
N LYS A 35 13.92 0.10 0.26
CA LYS A 35 13.04 0.34 1.41
C LYS A 35 11.63 0.64 0.91
N VAL A 36 10.63 0.15 1.67
CA VAL A 36 9.22 0.41 1.40
C VAL A 36 8.61 1.15 2.59
N ILE A 37 7.89 2.24 2.30
CA ILE A 37 7.05 2.91 3.29
C ILE A 37 5.62 2.44 3.04
N LEU A 38 5.02 1.81 4.07
CA LEU A 38 3.65 1.35 4.01
C LEU A 38 2.76 2.33 4.76
N GLY A 39 1.86 2.97 4.05
CA GLY A 39 0.85 3.83 4.67
C GLY A 39 -0.33 2.98 5.11
N LEU A 40 -0.57 2.90 6.41
CA LEU A 40 -1.69 2.13 6.97
C LEU A 40 -2.80 3.10 7.35
N THR A 41 -3.95 2.95 6.71
CA THR A 41 -5.10 3.85 6.90
C THR A 41 -5.56 3.86 8.35
N SER A 42 -5.70 5.06 8.94
CA SER A 42 -6.22 5.20 10.30
C SER A 42 -7.68 4.80 10.37
N ASP A 43 -8.17 4.51 11.58
CA ASP A 43 -9.58 4.20 11.78
C ASP A 43 -10.45 5.39 11.38
N GLU A 44 -10.01 6.60 11.73
CA GLU A 44 -10.71 7.84 11.41
C GLU A 44 -10.81 8.09 9.91
N LEU A 45 -9.72 7.86 9.18
CA LEU A 45 -9.73 8.04 7.73
C LEU A 45 -10.62 6.99 7.05
N ALA A 46 -10.57 5.74 7.52
CA ALA A 46 -11.42 4.68 6.99
C ALA A 46 -12.90 5.02 7.19
N GLU A 47 -13.26 5.55 8.35
CA GLU A 47 -14.62 5.97 8.65
C GLU A 47 -15.07 7.09 7.72
N LYS A 48 -14.23 8.09 7.49
CA LYS A 48 -14.52 9.19 6.54
C LYS A 48 -14.79 8.68 5.13
N LYS A 49 -14.13 7.60 4.74
CA LYS A 49 -14.29 7.00 3.42
C LYS A 49 -15.45 6.01 3.35
N GLY A 50 -16.19 5.86 4.45
CA GLY A 50 -17.33 4.94 4.52
C GLY A 50 -16.97 3.49 4.61
N LYS A 51 -15.72 3.17 4.96
CA LYS A 51 -15.26 1.80 5.11
C LYS A 51 -15.57 1.28 6.51
N LYS A 52 -16.17 0.10 6.58
CA LYS A 52 -16.40 -0.59 7.85
C LYS A 52 -15.28 -1.59 8.07
N LEU A 53 -14.44 -1.32 9.07
CA LEU A 53 -13.30 -2.17 9.38
C LEU A 53 -13.69 -3.22 10.41
N LEU A 54 -13.18 -4.44 10.23
CA LEU A 54 -13.33 -5.53 11.19
C LEU A 54 -12.32 -5.42 12.32
N ASN A 55 -11.18 -4.78 12.05
CA ASN A 55 -10.07 -4.69 12.98
C ASN A 55 -9.65 -3.24 13.17
N SER A 56 -9.29 -2.87 14.42
CA SER A 56 -8.76 -1.56 14.72
C SER A 56 -7.39 -1.34 14.07
N PHE A 57 -6.95 -0.10 13.99
CA PHE A 57 -5.62 0.24 13.50
C PHE A 57 -4.53 -0.58 14.20
N GLN A 58 -4.60 -0.67 15.52
CA GLN A 58 -3.56 -1.36 16.29
C GLN A 58 -3.47 -2.85 15.94
N ILE A 59 -4.60 -3.50 15.77
CA ILE A 59 -4.64 -4.91 15.37
C ILE A 59 -4.11 -5.06 13.94
N ARG A 60 -4.52 -4.19 13.03
CA ARG A 60 -4.06 -4.20 11.64
C ARG A 60 -2.56 -3.97 11.55
N TYR A 61 -2.05 -3.00 12.32
CA TYR A 61 -0.62 -2.72 12.40
C TYR A 61 0.16 -3.95 12.87
N SER A 62 -0.28 -4.53 13.97
CA SER A 62 0.40 -5.68 14.57
C SER A 62 0.46 -6.87 13.62
N ARG A 63 -0.65 -7.17 12.93
CA ARG A 63 -0.70 -8.27 11.97
C ARG A 63 0.17 -8.01 10.75
N LEU A 64 0.15 -6.79 10.23
CA LEU A 64 0.97 -6.40 9.09
C LEU A 64 2.46 -6.47 9.43
N ASP A 65 2.84 -5.92 10.58
CA ASP A 65 4.22 -5.95 11.04
C ASP A 65 4.74 -7.39 11.18
N SER A 66 3.95 -8.27 11.79
CA SER A 66 4.31 -9.68 11.94
C SER A 66 4.45 -10.38 10.59
N LEU A 67 3.53 -10.11 9.68
CA LEU A 67 3.57 -10.67 8.33
C LEU A 67 4.83 -10.26 7.58
N LEU A 68 5.18 -8.97 7.66
CA LEU A 68 6.36 -8.44 6.97
C LEU A 68 7.65 -9.04 7.52
N LYS A 69 7.74 -9.20 8.83
CA LYS A 69 8.91 -9.82 9.45
C LYS A 69 9.04 -11.30 9.10
N GLU A 70 7.92 -11.98 8.94
CA GLU A 70 7.90 -13.40 8.58
C GLU A 70 8.21 -13.63 7.10
N LYS A 71 7.56 -12.89 6.21
CA LYS A 71 7.67 -13.12 4.76
C LYS A 71 8.78 -12.34 4.08
N PHE A 72 9.18 -11.22 4.66
CA PHE A 72 10.22 -10.35 4.07
C PHE A 72 11.30 -10.01 5.09
N PRO A 73 11.93 -11.03 5.73
CA PRO A 73 12.84 -10.79 6.86
C PRO A 73 14.10 -10.01 6.51
N ASN A 74 14.49 -9.99 5.24
CA ASN A 74 15.70 -9.30 4.79
C ASN A 74 15.42 -7.94 4.15
N ASN A 75 14.16 -7.51 4.18
CA ASN A 75 13.76 -6.24 3.57
C ASN A 75 13.54 -5.16 4.62
N VAL A 76 13.80 -3.92 4.22
CA VAL A 76 13.64 -2.75 5.11
C VAL A 76 12.27 -2.13 4.84
N PHE A 77 11.52 -1.89 5.88
CA PHE A 77 10.21 -1.26 5.76
C PHE A 77 9.92 -0.34 6.93
N GLU A 78 8.96 0.55 6.73
CA GLU A 78 8.41 1.41 7.76
C GLU A 78 6.90 1.47 7.56
N ILE A 79 6.14 1.31 8.64
CA ILE A 79 4.69 1.43 8.60
C ILE A 79 4.32 2.79 9.19
N ALA A 80 3.64 3.62 8.40
CA ALA A 80 3.22 4.94 8.83
C ALA A 80 1.68 5.01 8.87
N LYS A 81 1.15 5.69 9.88
CA LYS A 81 -0.28 5.90 10.02
C LYS A 81 -0.73 6.96 9.02
N LEU A 82 -1.78 6.67 8.25
CA LEU A 82 -2.35 7.60 7.29
C LEU A 82 -3.65 8.20 7.84
N ASP A 83 -3.66 9.50 8.08
CA ASP A 83 -4.86 10.26 8.41
C ASP A 83 -5.43 10.98 7.19
N ASN A 84 -4.71 10.91 6.06
CA ASN A 84 -5.09 11.45 4.76
C ASN A 84 -4.72 10.44 3.69
N ASP A 85 -5.13 10.65 2.46
CA ASP A 85 -4.86 9.73 1.35
C ASP A 85 -3.38 9.41 1.20
N PHE A 86 -2.50 10.35 1.50
CA PHE A 86 -1.05 10.16 1.42
C PHE A 86 -0.38 10.78 2.63
N GLY A 87 0.67 10.11 3.13
CA GLY A 87 1.49 10.67 4.19
C GLY A 87 2.53 11.67 3.66
N PRO A 88 3.14 12.46 4.56
CA PRO A 88 4.16 13.45 4.16
C PRO A 88 5.32 12.84 3.37
N ALA A 89 5.74 11.63 3.70
CA ALA A 89 6.84 10.97 3.00
C ALA A 89 6.54 10.79 1.51
N ALA A 90 5.29 10.46 1.16
CA ALA A 90 4.89 10.28 -0.23
C ALA A 90 4.75 11.62 -0.96
N ILE A 91 4.23 12.65 -0.27
CA ILE A 91 3.98 13.96 -0.89
C ILE A 91 5.25 14.79 -1.00
N GLU A 92 6.07 14.81 0.04
CA GLU A 92 7.22 15.71 0.16
C GLU A 92 8.57 14.99 0.22
N GLY A 93 8.57 13.66 0.37
CA GLY A 93 9.78 12.89 0.56
C GLY A 93 10.43 12.40 -0.73
N ASP A 94 11.52 11.68 -0.59
CA ASP A 94 12.33 11.16 -1.69
C ASP A 94 11.81 9.84 -2.25
N VAL A 95 10.51 9.63 -2.19
CA VAL A 95 9.87 8.44 -2.76
C VAL A 95 10.03 8.46 -4.28
N GLY A 96 10.54 7.36 -4.84
CA GLY A 96 10.74 7.25 -6.28
C GLY A 96 9.56 6.66 -7.03
N ALA A 97 8.74 5.85 -6.36
CA ALA A 97 7.59 5.19 -6.98
C ALA A 97 6.47 4.95 -5.98
N LEU A 98 5.25 4.89 -6.50
CA LEU A 98 4.07 4.45 -5.76
C LEU A 98 3.62 3.14 -6.37
N VAL A 99 3.49 2.10 -5.55
CA VAL A 99 2.99 0.80 -5.98
C VAL A 99 1.49 0.73 -5.69
N VAL A 100 0.71 0.48 -6.71
CA VAL A 100 -0.76 0.46 -6.63
C VAL A 100 -1.31 -0.78 -7.34
N SER A 101 -2.55 -1.15 -6.99
CA SER A 101 -3.29 -2.17 -7.74
C SER A 101 -4.02 -1.49 -8.92
N GLU A 102 -4.56 -2.31 -9.82
CA GLU A 102 -5.37 -1.78 -10.92
C GLU A 102 -6.57 -0.98 -10.40
N GLU A 103 -7.16 -1.41 -9.28
CA GLU A 103 -8.30 -0.71 -8.66
C GLU A 103 -7.95 0.67 -8.14
N THR A 104 -6.70 0.86 -7.69
CA THR A 104 -6.27 2.09 -7.03
C THR A 104 -5.28 2.89 -7.86
N SER A 105 -5.10 2.55 -9.13
CA SER A 105 -4.12 3.21 -10.00
C SER A 105 -4.34 4.73 -10.12
N SER A 106 -5.59 5.18 -10.05
CA SER A 106 -5.90 6.62 -10.10
C SER A 106 -5.29 7.42 -8.96
N LYS A 107 -4.95 6.76 -7.84
CA LYS A 107 -4.26 7.43 -6.74
C LYS A 107 -2.87 7.92 -7.13
N GLY A 108 -2.24 7.28 -8.11
CA GLY A 108 -0.94 7.72 -8.62
C GLY A 108 -1.01 9.10 -9.24
N GLU A 109 -2.05 9.36 -10.03
CA GLU A 109 -2.24 10.67 -10.64
C GLU A 109 -2.50 11.74 -9.58
N LEU A 110 -3.30 11.40 -8.57
CA LEU A 110 -3.58 12.31 -7.45
C LEU A 110 -2.30 12.64 -6.69
N LEU A 111 -1.49 11.62 -6.38
CA LEU A 111 -0.22 11.84 -5.69
C LEU A 111 0.69 12.77 -6.47
N ASN A 112 0.86 12.54 -7.77
CA ASN A 112 1.72 13.36 -8.60
C ASN A 112 1.24 14.80 -8.70
N LYS A 113 -0.08 15.01 -8.69
CA LYS A 113 -0.65 16.35 -8.64
C LYS A 113 -0.29 17.05 -7.33
N LEU A 114 -0.43 16.35 -6.21
CA LEU A 114 -0.09 16.89 -4.89
C LEU A 114 1.41 17.19 -4.80
N ARG A 115 2.25 16.32 -5.35
CA ARG A 115 3.69 16.54 -5.36
C ARG A 115 4.05 17.76 -6.19
N LEU A 116 3.43 17.92 -7.35
CA LEU A 116 3.65 19.10 -8.20
C LEU A 116 3.29 20.39 -7.47
N ASP A 117 2.20 20.38 -6.72
CA ASP A 117 1.79 21.53 -5.90
C ASP A 117 2.81 21.87 -4.81
N GLN A 118 3.67 20.91 -4.43
CA GLN A 118 4.73 21.10 -3.44
C GLN A 118 6.10 21.25 -4.11
N ASP A 119 6.15 21.53 -5.41
CA ASP A 119 7.38 21.64 -6.19
C ASP A 119 8.24 20.36 -6.17
N GLN A 120 7.59 19.21 -6.04
CA GLN A 120 8.27 17.91 -6.05
C GLN A 120 8.14 17.25 -7.42
N SER A 121 9.16 16.47 -7.80
CA SER A 121 9.12 15.70 -9.03
C SER A 121 8.07 14.58 -8.95
N PRO A 122 7.45 14.21 -10.08
CA PRO A 122 6.48 13.11 -10.06
C PRO A 122 7.17 11.78 -9.76
N VAL A 123 6.42 10.87 -9.11
CA VAL A 123 6.90 9.51 -8.85
C VAL A 123 6.47 8.59 -10.00
N ALA A 124 7.21 7.49 -10.17
CA ALA A 124 6.77 6.43 -11.08
C ALA A 124 5.56 5.73 -10.47
N ILE A 125 4.59 5.38 -11.29
CA ILE A 125 3.40 4.66 -10.84
C ILE A 125 3.54 3.22 -11.30
N ILE A 126 3.68 2.31 -10.36
CA ILE A 126 3.85 0.89 -10.63
C ILE A 126 2.54 0.19 -10.36
N VAL A 127 1.88 -0.28 -11.41
CA VAL A 127 0.58 -0.95 -11.28
C VAL A 127 0.79 -2.45 -11.23
N VAL A 128 0.31 -3.07 -10.17
CA VAL A 128 0.37 -4.52 -10.00
C VAL A 128 -0.92 -5.12 -10.55
N PRO A 129 -0.82 -6.13 -11.42
CA PRO A 129 -2.01 -6.77 -11.96
C PRO A 129 -2.88 -7.36 -10.85
N MET A 130 -4.18 -7.39 -11.10
CA MET A 130 -5.15 -7.92 -10.16
C MET A 130 -4.96 -9.43 -9.96
N VAL A 131 -5.00 -9.85 -8.69
CA VAL A 131 -4.97 -11.27 -8.35
C VAL A 131 -6.41 -11.77 -8.31
N LEU A 132 -6.69 -12.83 -9.07
CA LEU A 132 -8.03 -13.41 -9.15
C LEU A 132 -8.22 -14.49 -8.10
N ALA A 133 -9.46 -14.61 -7.61
CA ALA A 133 -9.86 -15.71 -6.74
C ALA A 133 -9.94 -17.01 -7.55
N LYS A 134 -10.08 -18.15 -6.85
CA LYS A 134 -10.15 -19.47 -7.50
C LYS A 134 -11.28 -19.58 -8.53
N ASP A 135 -12.35 -18.83 -8.34
CA ASP A 135 -13.50 -18.82 -9.25
C ASP A 135 -13.35 -17.80 -10.40
N GLY A 136 -12.19 -17.18 -10.52
CA GLY A 136 -11.91 -16.19 -11.57
C GLY A 136 -12.32 -14.77 -11.23
N SER A 137 -12.88 -14.54 -10.03
CA SER A 137 -13.27 -13.18 -9.63
C SER A 137 -12.17 -12.46 -8.89
N ARG A 138 -12.35 -11.13 -8.75
CA ARG A 138 -11.40 -10.30 -8.03
C ARG A 138 -11.32 -10.66 -6.56
N ILE A 139 -10.11 -10.65 -6.01
CA ILE A 139 -9.90 -10.72 -4.58
C ILE A 139 -9.75 -9.29 -4.06
N SER A 140 -10.59 -8.92 -3.10
CA SER A 140 -10.50 -7.64 -2.41
C SER A 140 -10.94 -7.82 -0.97
N THR A 141 -10.57 -6.89 -0.10
CA THR A 141 -10.99 -6.90 1.30
C THR A 141 -12.51 -6.86 1.41
N THR A 142 -13.16 -6.02 0.61
CA THR A 142 -14.60 -5.89 0.60
C THR A 142 -15.28 -7.21 0.22
N ARG A 143 -14.78 -7.86 -0.83
CA ARG A 143 -15.34 -9.14 -1.27
C ARG A 143 -15.18 -10.21 -0.20
N ILE A 144 -14.04 -10.29 0.45
CA ILE A 144 -13.79 -11.26 1.52
C ILE A 144 -14.77 -11.06 2.66
N ARG A 145 -14.98 -9.82 3.09
CA ARG A 145 -15.92 -9.51 4.16
C ARG A 145 -17.36 -9.89 3.80
N ASN A 146 -17.74 -9.64 2.55
CA ASN A 146 -19.09 -9.97 2.08
C ASN A 146 -19.31 -11.47 1.92
N SER A 147 -18.24 -12.24 1.73
CA SER A 147 -18.30 -13.69 1.57
C SER A 147 -18.38 -14.42 2.90
N GLU A 148 -18.04 -13.76 3.96
CA GLU A 148 -18.11 -14.32 5.31
C GLU A 148 -19.53 -14.21 5.86
#